data_c09ed6f6ba7df3a3c018a28956062e3f
#
_entry.id   c09ed6f6ba7df3a3c018a28956062e3f
#
_cell.length_a   1.000
_cell.length_b   1.000
_cell.length_c   1.000
_cell.angle_alpha   90.00
_cell.angle_beta   90.00
_cell.angle_gamma   90.00
#
_symmetry.space_group_name_H-M   'P 1'
#
loop_
_entity.id
_entity.type
_entity.pdbx_description
1 polymer ?
#
loop_
_entity_poly.entity_id
_entity_poly.type
_entity_poly.pdbx_seq_one_letter_code
_entity_poly.pdbx_strand_id
1 'polypeptide(L)'
;MSQYSGYYRPSPFGGFKFFPPVIKALLVSNVAIFFLMSFFALFRIHDLPLAAVIDAIFPLYPIGNGFQVWQLFTYMFMHGGLTHLVFNMFALWMFGMELENTWGSKKFFLYYMICGIGAGLSNLFIAPLFAAAGPTVGASGAIYGVLIAFGIMFPDRPIFIYFLLPIRARYFVLLYIALEIY
;
A
#
# COMPACT_ATOMS: atom_id res chain seq x y z
N MET A 1 -42.99 30.02 -23.62
CA MET A 1 -41.72 29.86 -22.92
C MET A 1 -41.73 28.49 -22.23
N SER A 2 -41.15 27.48 -22.83
CA SER A 2 -41.09 26.12 -22.28
C SER A 2 -39.75 25.94 -21.57
N GLN A 3 -39.83 25.80 -20.24
CA GLN A 3 -38.62 25.45 -19.43
C GLN A 3 -38.39 23.93 -19.57
N TYR A 4 -37.36 23.57 -20.31
CA TYR A 4 -36.78 22.23 -20.26
C TYR A 4 -36.05 22.04 -18.94
N SER A 5 -36.72 21.48 -17.92
CA SER A 5 -36.02 20.94 -16.76
C SER A 5 -35.34 19.64 -17.20
N GLY A 6 -34.03 19.72 -17.49
CA GLY A 6 -33.21 18.55 -17.75
C GLY A 6 -33.19 17.65 -16.52
N TYR A 7 -33.91 16.53 -16.55
CA TYR A 7 -33.81 15.47 -15.57
C TYR A 7 -32.37 14.90 -15.60
N TYR A 8 -31.56 15.34 -14.63
CA TYR A 8 -30.27 14.71 -14.34
C TYR A 8 -30.57 13.30 -13.84
N ARG A 9 -30.50 12.29 -14.72
CA ARG A 9 -30.49 10.88 -14.31
C ARG A 9 -29.11 10.60 -13.72
N PRO A 10 -28.98 10.39 -12.40
CA PRO A 10 -27.71 9.91 -11.87
C PRO A 10 -27.47 8.52 -12.48
N SER A 11 -26.33 8.37 -13.15
CA SER A 11 -25.87 7.06 -13.59
C SER A 11 -25.79 6.13 -12.39
N PRO A 12 -26.25 4.86 -12.46
CA PRO A 12 -26.13 3.91 -11.34
C PRO A 12 -24.67 3.64 -10.93
N PHE A 13 -23.70 4.03 -11.76
CA PHE A 13 -22.27 4.08 -11.46
C PHE A 13 -21.75 5.52 -11.36
N GLY A 14 -22.65 6.51 -11.24
CA GLY A 14 -22.31 7.92 -11.23
C GLY A 14 -21.46 8.31 -10.04
N GLY A 15 -20.16 8.46 -10.28
CA GLY A 15 -19.18 8.91 -9.30
C GLY A 15 -18.17 7.86 -8.81
N PHE A 16 -18.49 6.55 -8.86
CA PHE A 16 -17.53 5.52 -8.45
C PHE A 16 -16.41 5.31 -9.49
N LYS A 17 -15.16 5.44 -9.03
CA LYS A 17 -13.98 5.29 -9.88
C LYS A 17 -13.27 3.98 -9.54
N PHE A 18 -13.07 3.10 -10.51
CA PHE A 18 -12.27 1.88 -10.36
C PHE A 18 -10.78 2.16 -10.14
N PHE A 19 -10.29 3.26 -10.67
CA PHE A 19 -8.93 3.76 -10.46
C PHE A 19 -9.01 5.22 -10.03
N PRO A 20 -9.36 5.49 -8.76
CA PRO A 20 -9.34 6.85 -8.26
C PRO A 20 -7.90 7.40 -8.25
N PRO A 21 -7.72 8.74 -8.27
CA PRO A 21 -6.43 9.36 -8.60
C PRO A 21 -5.25 8.91 -7.75
N VAL A 22 -5.42 8.80 -6.43
CA VAL A 22 -4.32 8.43 -5.51
C VAL A 22 -3.99 6.96 -5.64
N ILE A 23 -5.00 6.09 -5.70
CA ILE A 23 -4.79 4.65 -5.96
C ILE A 23 -4.03 4.47 -7.28
N LYS A 24 -4.48 5.13 -8.35
CA LYS A 24 -3.79 5.06 -9.64
C LYS A 24 -2.33 5.51 -9.52
N ALA A 25 -2.08 6.63 -8.85
CA ALA A 25 -0.72 7.16 -8.68
C ALA A 25 0.17 6.20 -7.88
N LEU A 26 -0.35 5.64 -6.77
CA LEU A 26 0.38 4.70 -5.94
C LEU A 26 0.69 3.40 -6.69
N LEU A 27 -0.28 2.84 -7.42
CA LEU A 27 -0.06 1.64 -8.24
C LEU A 27 1.02 1.88 -9.30
N VAL A 28 0.90 2.96 -10.06
CA VAL A 28 1.84 3.29 -11.14
C VAL A 28 3.24 3.54 -10.59
N SER A 29 3.37 4.31 -9.51
CA SER A 29 4.69 4.61 -8.92
C SER A 29 5.38 3.35 -8.38
N ASN A 30 4.68 2.48 -7.66
CA ASN A 30 5.25 1.24 -7.13
C ASN A 30 5.69 0.29 -8.25
N VAL A 31 4.85 0.09 -9.26
CA VAL A 31 5.18 -0.73 -10.43
C VAL A 31 6.36 -0.14 -11.20
N ALA A 32 6.34 1.18 -11.46
CA ALA A 32 7.42 1.86 -12.16
C ALA A 32 8.77 1.75 -11.42
N ILE A 33 8.77 1.98 -10.09
CA ILE A 33 9.98 1.85 -9.26
C ILE A 33 10.50 0.41 -9.29
N PHE A 34 9.63 -0.60 -9.17
CA PHE A 34 10.05 -2.00 -9.20
C PHE A 34 10.73 -2.37 -10.52
N PHE A 35 10.16 -1.99 -11.66
CA PHE A 35 10.77 -2.26 -12.96
C PHE A 35 12.04 -1.42 -13.20
N LEU A 36 12.08 -0.19 -12.70
CA LEU A 36 13.28 0.65 -12.75
C LEU A 36 14.43 0.02 -11.95
N MET A 37 14.14 -0.51 -10.75
CA MET A 37 15.11 -1.25 -9.93
C MET A 37 15.59 -2.52 -10.64
N SER A 38 14.68 -3.28 -11.24
CA SER A 38 15.01 -4.47 -12.04
C SER A 38 15.90 -4.11 -13.23
N PHE A 39 15.65 -2.98 -13.87
CA PHE A 39 16.48 -2.45 -14.95
C PHE A 39 17.87 -2.03 -14.45
N PHE A 40 17.95 -1.33 -13.34
CA PHE A 40 19.23 -0.94 -12.75
C PHE A 40 20.08 -2.12 -12.28
N ALA A 41 19.48 -3.26 -11.99
CA ALA A 41 20.20 -4.49 -11.67
C ALA A 41 21.08 -5.00 -12.84
N LEU A 42 20.78 -4.59 -14.08
CA LEU A 42 21.57 -4.94 -15.26
C LEU A 42 22.88 -4.14 -15.37
N PHE A 43 23.00 -3.03 -14.65
CA PHE A 43 24.19 -2.15 -14.70
C PHE A 43 25.08 -2.35 -13.48
N ARG A 44 26.38 -2.13 -13.64
CA ARG A 44 27.36 -2.25 -12.57
C ARG A 44 28.18 -0.96 -12.48
N ILE A 45 28.50 -0.56 -11.25
CA ILE A 45 29.43 0.52 -10.93
C ILE A 45 30.51 -0.07 -10.02
N HIS A 46 31.78 -0.03 -10.46
CA HIS A 46 32.91 -0.61 -9.71
C HIS A 46 32.62 -2.05 -9.22
N ASP A 47 32.17 -2.92 -10.13
CA ASP A 47 31.80 -4.33 -9.88
C ASP A 47 30.57 -4.58 -9.01
N LEU A 48 29.93 -3.55 -8.48
CA LEU A 48 28.68 -3.66 -7.75
C LEU A 48 27.48 -3.42 -8.68
N PRO A 49 26.40 -4.22 -8.61
CA PRO A 49 25.16 -3.91 -9.30
C PRO A 49 24.63 -2.55 -8.84
N LEU A 50 24.19 -1.70 -9.77
CA LEU A 50 23.61 -0.40 -9.42
C LEU A 50 22.40 -0.54 -8.49
N ALA A 51 21.61 -1.60 -8.67
CA ALA A 51 20.51 -1.92 -7.75
C ALA A 51 20.99 -2.10 -6.30
N ALA A 52 22.13 -2.74 -6.08
CA ALA A 52 22.68 -2.91 -4.71
C ALA A 52 23.04 -1.58 -4.05
N VAL A 53 23.51 -0.60 -4.84
CA VAL A 53 23.76 0.76 -4.34
C VAL A 53 22.44 1.44 -3.93
N ILE A 54 21.41 1.28 -4.72
CA ILE A 54 20.09 1.84 -4.44
C ILE A 54 19.45 1.13 -3.23
N ASP A 55 19.58 -0.20 -3.14
CA ASP A 55 19.10 -0.99 -2.00
C ASP A 55 19.82 -0.63 -0.68
N ALA A 56 21.01 -0.07 -0.73
CA ALA A 56 21.69 0.46 0.47
C ALA A 56 21.12 1.80 0.96
N ILE A 57 20.33 2.52 0.14
CA ILE A 57 19.90 3.91 0.41
C ILE A 57 18.39 4.00 0.74
N PHE A 58 17.53 3.27 0.03
CA PHE A 58 16.10 3.52 0.03
C PHE A 58 15.25 2.61 0.94
N PRO A 59 15.60 1.34 1.22
CA PRO A 59 14.95 0.53 2.24
C PRO A 59 15.06 1.16 3.63
N LEU A 60 14.15 0.84 4.52
CA LEU A 60 14.19 1.27 5.92
C LEU A 60 15.16 0.40 6.70
N TYR A 61 16.30 0.95 7.06
CA TYR A 61 17.33 0.29 7.86
C TYR A 61 17.11 0.55 9.36
N PRO A 62 17.52 -0.38 10.26
CA PRO A 62 17.47 -0.17 11.70
C PRO A 62 18.35 0.99 12.14
N ILE A 63 17.98 1.64 13.26
CA ILE A 63 18.78 2.68 13.89
C ILE A 63 20.16 2.10 14.28
N GLY A 64 21.21 2.83 13.94
CA GLY A 64 22.60 2.37 14.14
C GLY A 64 23.16 1.51 13.00
N ASN A 65 22.33 1.03 12.06
CA ASN A 65 22.71 0.19 10.93
C ASN A 65 22.40 0.84 9.57
N GLY A 66 22.54 2.15 9.45
CA GLY A 66 22.34 2.85 8.17
C GLY A 66 21.01 3.58 8.03
N PHE A 67 20.23 3.73 9.10
CA PHE A 67 18.97 4.50 9.09
C PHE A 67 19.19 5.94 8.62
N GLN A 68 18.31 6.37 7.71
CA GLN A 68 18.19 7.74 7.24
C GLN A 68 16.72 8.16 7.25
N VAL A 69 16.44 9.43 7.56
CA VAL A 69 15.06 9.91 7.79
C VAL A 69 14.15 9.74 6.57
N TRP A 70 14.66 9.86 5.34
CA TRP A 70 13.87 9.69 4.12
C TRP A 70 13.40 8.24 3.92
N GLN A 71 14.07 7.28 4.54
CA GLN A 71 13.70 5.86 4.45
C GLN A 71 12.33 5.58 5.05
N LEU A 72 11.84 6.42 5.99
CA LEU A 72 10.47 6.36 6.50
C LEU A 72 9.39 6.54 5.41
N PHE A 73 9.79 7.11 4.29
CA PHE A 73 8.90 7.29 3.13
C PHE A 73 9.28 6.34 1.99
N THR A 74 10.55 6.24 1.65
CA THR A 74 11.00 5.56 0.43
C THR A 74 10.80 4.06 0.48
N TYR A 75 10.91 3.44 1.67
CA TYR A 75 10.74 2.00 1.85
C TYR A 75 9.38 1.50 1.37
N MET A 76 8.34 2.35 1.45
CA MET A 76 6.97 2.03 1.04
C MET A 76 6.83 1.75 -0.47
N PHE A 77 7.81 2.18 -1.26
CA PHE A 77 7.83 2.02 -2.72
C PHE A 77 8.80 0.94 -3.18
N MET A 78 9.61 0.39 -2.29
CA MET A 78 10.55 -0.68 -2.59
C MET A 78 9.87 -2.04 -2.40
N HIS A 79 10.16 -3.01 -3.26
CA HIS A 79 9.57 -4.35 -3.17
C HIS A 79 10.64 -5.43 -3.41
N GLY A 80 10.69 -6.41 -2.50
CA GLY A 80 11.68 -7.49 -2.52
C GLY A 80 11.46 -8.56 -3.60
N GLY A 81 10.37 -8.47 -4.39
CA GLY A 81 10.09 -9.42 -5.48
C GLY A 81 8.72 -9.19 -6.11
N LEU A 82 8.52 -9.80 -7.29
CA LEU A 82 7.30 -9.62 -8.08
C LEU A 82 6.04 -10.06 -7.33
N THR A 83 6.10 -11.19 -6.63
CA THR A 83 4.97 -11.69 -5.84
C THR A 83 4.58 -10.70 -4.74
N HIS A 84 5.57 -10.16 -4.02
CA HIS A 84 5.36 -9.13 -2.99
C HIS A 84 4.70 -7.88 -3.58
N LEU A 85 5.21 -7.37 -4.71
CA LEU A 85 4.59 -6.24 -5.43
C LEU A 85 3.14 -6.53 -5.80
N VAL A 86 2.87 -7.67 -6.47
CA VAL A 86 1.54 -8.01 -6.97
C VAL A 86 0.52 -8.08 -5.84
N PHE A 87 0.82 -8.76 -4.73
CA PHE A 87 -0.10 -8.85 -3.59
C PHE A 87 -0.34 -7.50 -2.93
N ASN A 88 0.71 -6.67 -2.75
CA ASN A 88 0.55 -5.32 -2.23
C ASN A 88 -0.34 -4.46 -3.15
N MET A 89 -0.08 -4.45 -4.44
CA MET A 89 -0.85 -3.64 -5.39
C MET A 89 -2.29 -4.12 -5.52
N PHE A 90 -2.53 -5.43 -5.49
CA PHE A 90 -3.86 -5.99 -5.50
C PHE A 90 -4.66 -5.60 -4.24
N ALA A 91 -4.08 -5.74 -3.06
CA ALA A 91 -4.72 -5.35 -1.80
C ALA A 91 -4.98 -3.83 -1.75
N LEU A 92 -3.99 -3.02 -2.13
CA LEU A 92 -4.14 -1.57 -2.18
C LEU A 92 -5.26 -1.14 -3.14
N TRP A 93 -5.32 -1.73 -4.33
CA TRP A 93 -6.37 -1.44 -5.28
C TRP A 93 -7.73 -1.87 -4.75
N MET A 94 -7.88 -3.12 -4.31
CA MET A 94 -9.17 -3.69 -3.92
C MET A 94 -9.79 -2.95 -2.72
N PHE A 95 -9.01 -2.69 -1.67
CA PHE A 95 -9.52 -2.07 -0.44
C PHE A 95 -9.40 -0.54 -0.46
N GLY A 96 -8.31 -0.02 -1.01
CA GLY A 96 -8.06 1.42 -1.06
C GLY A 96 -8.99 2.16 -2.01
N MET A 97 -9.40 1.53 -3.11
CA MET A 97 -10.32 2.11 -4.07
C MET A 97 -11.66 2.53 -3.41
N GLU A 98 -12.24 1.69 -2.58
CA GLU A 98 -13.50 1.99 -1.89
C GLU A 98 -13.32 3.12 -0.87
N LEU A 99 -12.21 3.11 -0.13
CA LEU A 99 -11.91 4.16 0.84
C LEU A 99 -11.66 5.51 0.16
N GLU A 100 -10.90 5.54 -0.95
CA GLU A 100 -10.68 6.79 -1.68
C GLU A 100 -11.97 7.34 -2.29
N ASN A 101 -12.84 6.48 -2.85
CA ASN A 101 -14.15 6.90 -3.34
C ASN A 101 -15.04 7.46 -2.22
N THR A 102 -14.90 6.95 -0.98
CA THR A 102 -15.72 7.38 0.16
C THR A 102 -15.17 8.64 0.83
N TRP A 103 -13.86 8.72 1.06
CA TRP A 103 -13.23 9.82 1.81
C TRP A 103 -12.76 10.97 0.94
N GLY A 104 -12.58 10.71 -0.36
CA GLY A 104 -11.91 11.59 -1.31
C GLY A 104 -10.39 11.44 -1.24
N SER A 105 -9.74 11.82 -2.33
CA SER A 105 -8.31 11.59 -2.58
C SER A 105 -7.39 12.18 -1.51
N LYS A 106 -7.67 13.41 -1.04
CA LYS A 106 -6.79 14.08 -0.05
C LYS A 106 -6.76 13.35 1.29
N LYS A 107 -7.93 12.94 1.80
CA LYS A 107 -8.01 12.23 3.10
C LYS A 107 -7.41 10.84 2.99
N PHE A 108 -7.69 10.12 1.91
CA PHE A 108 -7.13 8.80 1.66
C PHE A 108 -5.60 8.85 1.58
N PHE A 109 -5.03 9.79 0.81
CA PHE A 109 -3.58 9.94 0.70
C PHE A 109 -2.93 10.23 2.06
N LEU A 110 -3.48 11.18 2.81
CA LEU A 110 -2.96 11.51 4.15
C LEU A 110 -3.00 10.29 5.08
N TYR A 111 -4.11 9.56 5.09
CA TYR A 111 -4.27 8.35 5.89
C TYR A 111 -3.24 7.27 5.51
N TYR A 112 -3.10 6.99 4.21
CA TYR A 112 -2.12 6.04 3.69
C TYR A 112 -0.69 6.40 4.12
N MET A 113 -0.32 7.67 4.00
CA MET A 113 1.01 8.15 4.40
C MET A 113 1.23 8.05 5.92
N ILE A 114 0.24 8.41 6.73
CA ILE A 114 0.32 8.29 8.19
C ILE A 114 0.50 6.82 8.60
N CYS A 115 -0.28 5.91 8.01
CA CYS A 115 -0.16 4.48 8.29
C CYS A 115 1.21 3.93 7.88
N GLY A 116 1.71 4.30 6.69
CA GLY A 116 3.02 3.85 6.23
C GLY A 116 4.17 4.37 7.09
N ILE A 117 4.19 5.67 7.37
CA ILE A 117 5.21 6.26 8.25
C ILE A 117 5.10 5.68 9.67
N GLY A 118 3.90 5.51 10.20
CA GLY A 118 3.65 4.91 11.51
C GLY A 118 4.17 3.47 11.58
N ALA A 119 3.95 2.67 10.54
CA ALA A 119 4.50 1.31 10.45
C ALA A 119 6.03 1.31 10.39
N GLY A 120 6.63 2.24 9.63
CA GLY A 120 8.07 2.44 9.63
C GLY A 120 8.64 2.80 11.00
N LEU A 121 7.99 3.71 11.73
CA LEU A 121 8.37 4.05 13.11
C LEU A 121 8.21 2.86 14.05
N SER A 122 7.13 2.09 13.92
CA SER A 122 6.93 0.85 14.68
C SER A 122 8.05 -0.15 14.41
N ASN A 123 8.46 -0.30 13.15
CA ASN A 123 9.58 -1.17 12.79
C ASN A 123 10.91 -0.69 13.40
N LEU A 124 11.15 0.62 13.49
CA LEU A 124 12.37 1.16 14.08
C LEU A 124 12.44 1.01 15.60
N PHE A 125 11.32 1.18 16.31
CA PHE A 125 11.32 1.30 17.77
C PHE A 125 10.67 0.12 18.49
N ILE A 126 9.70 -0.56 17.89
CA ILE A 126 8.95 -1.64 18.53
C ILE A 126 9.45 -3.01 18.09
N ALA A 127 9.62 -3.24 16.78
CA ALA A 127 10.04 -4.55 16.28
C ALA A 127 11.38 -5.04 16.90
N PRO A 128 12.41 -4.19 17.12
CA PRO A 128 13.66 -4.63 17.71
C PRO A 128 13.54 -5.16 19.17
N LEU A 129 12.43 -4.88 19.84
CA LEU A 129 12.17 -5.41 21.19
C LEU A 129 11.75 -6.89 21.17
N PHE A 130 11.32 -7.40 20.02
CA PHE A 130 10.79 -8.76 19.88
C PHE A 130 11.62 -9.65 18.95
N ALA A 131 12.33 -9.06 17.99
CA ALA A 131 13.12 -9.80 17.01
C ALA A 131 14.32 -8.99 16.51
N ALA A 132 15.28 -9.66 15.88
CA ALA A 132 16.38 -8.98 15.19
C ALA A 132 15.82 -8.14 14.03
N ALA A 133 16.07 -6.84 14.06
CA ALA A 133 15.62 -5.92 13.03
C ALA A 133 16.52 -6.01 11.78
N GLY A 134 15.91 -6.22 10.62
CA GLY A 134 16.54 -6.17 9.30
C GLY A 134 16.00 -5.01 8.46
N PRO A 135 16.56 -4.80 7.26
CA PRO A 135 16.03 -3.83 6.32
C PRO A 135 14.60 -4.16 5.93
N THR A 136 13.71 -3.15 5.94
CA THR A 136 12.29 -3.31 5.62
C THR A 136 11.94 -2.61 4.31
N VAL A 137 11.12 -3.26 3.49
CA VAL A 137 10.61 -2.76 2.22
C VAL A 137 9.14 -3.13 2.05
N GLY A 138 8.39 -2.33 1.32
CA GLY A 138 7.02 -2.63 0.90
C GLY A 138 5.98 -1.64 1.38
N ALA A 139 4.89 -1.59 0.63
CA ALA A 139 3.71 -0.81 0.96
C ALA A 139 2.85 -1.45 2.06
N SER A 140 3.17 -2.67 2.49
CA SER A 140 2.35 -3.50 3.41
C SER A 140 1.98 -2.76 4.68
N GLY A 141 2.91 -2.04 5.31
CA GLY A 141 2.62 -1.26 6.52
C GLY A 141 1.47 -0.26 6.36
N ALA A 142 1.42 0.48 5.23
CA ALA A 142 0.31 1.36 4.91
C ALA A 142 -0.96 0.58 4.55
N ILE A 143 -0.83 -0.55 3.84
CA ILE A 143 -1.93 -1.41 3.44
C ILE A 143 -2.63 -2.03 4.65
N TYR A 144 -1.92 -2.36 5.73
CA TYR A 144 -2.55 -2.77 6.99
C TYR A 144 -3.53 -1.72 7.51
N GLY A 145 -3.13 -0.46 7.53
CA GLY A 145 -4.02 0.62 7.88
C GLY A 145 -5.25 0.70 6.97
N VAL A 146 -5.05 0.55 5.66
CA VAL A 146 -6.14 0.51 4.67
C VAL A 146 -7.10 -0.65 4.93
N LEU A 147 -6.59 -1.85 5.22
CA LEU A 147 -7.41 -3.02 5.56
C LEU A 147 -8.23 -2.82 6.84
N ILE A 148 -7.61 -2.27 7.89
CA ILE A 148 -8.30 -1.98 9.15
C ILE A 148 -9.43 -0.97 8.91
N ALA A 149 -9.15 0.13 8.21
CA ALA A 149 -10.15 1.13 7.89
C ALA A 149 -11.29 0.56 7.06
N PHE A 150 -10.99 -0.29 6.07
CA PHE A 150 -11.99 -0.97 5.25
C PHE A 150 -12.88 -1.90 6.11
N GLY A 151 -12.28 -2.70 6.99
CA GLY A 151 -13.03 -3.60 7.88
C GLY A 151 -13.94 -2.88 8.87
N ILE A 152 -13.55 -1.69 9.33
CA ILE A 152 -14.37 -0.84 10.20
C ILE A 152 -15.50 -0.18 9.42
N MET A 153 -15.23 0.35 8.24
CA MET A 153 -16.21 1.08 7.45
C MET A 153 -17.20 0.18 6.70
N PHE A 154 -16.76 -0.99 6.28
CA PHE A 154 -17.54 -1.93 5.47
C PHE A 154 -17.56 -3.34 6.08
N PRO A 155 -17.94 -3.51 7.36
CA PRO A 155 -17.75 -4.75 8.11
C PRO A 155 -18.48 -5.97 7.51
N ASP A 156 -19.58 -5.76 6.85
CA ASP A 156 -20.42 -6.81 6.26
C ASP A 156 -20.18 -7.02 4.76
N ARG A 157 -19.23 -6.28 4.15
CA ARG A 157 -18.86 -6.49 2.75
C ARG A 157 -18.32 -7.90 2.54
N PRO A 158 -18.84 -8.66 1.56
CA PRO A 158 -18.28 -9.95 1.21
C PRO A 158 -16.95 -9.75 0.46
N ILE A 159 -15.91 -10.39 0.97
CA ILE A 159 -14.61 -10.52 0.31
C ILE A 159 -14.52 -11.97 -0.16
N PHE A 160 -14.31 -12.18 -1.46
CA PHE A 160 -14.22 -13.50 -2.05
C PHE A 160 -12.77 -14.00 -2.01
N ILE A 161 -12.46 -14.90 -1.07
CA ILE A 161 -11.17 -15.58 -1.05
C ILE A 161 -11.13 -16.59 -2.20
N TYR A 162 -10.09 -16.54 -3.02
CA TYR A 162 -9.94 -17.36 -4.23
C TYR A 162 -11.16 -17.31 -5.16
N PHE A 163 -11.93 -16.21 -5.14
CA PHE A 163 -13.16 -16.03 -5.91
C PHE A 163 -14.31 -17.02 -5.57
N LEU A 164 -14.15 -17.84 -4.53
CA LEU A 164 -15.08 -18.92 -4.19
C LEU A 164 -15.76 -18.74 -2.84
N LEU A 165 -15.03 -18.34 -1.80
CA LEU A 165 -15.55 -18.28 -0.44
C LEU A 165 -15.80 -16.82 -0.02
N PRO A 166 -17.06 -16.39 0.14
CA PRO A 166 -17.38 -15.06 0.65
C PRO A 166 -17.15 -15.02 2.17
N ILE A 167 -16.20 -14.22 2.61
CA ILE A 167 -15.95 -13.91 4.01
C ILE A 167 -16.29 -12.44 4.25
N ARG A 168 -16.98 -12.11 5.34
CA ARG A 168 -17.25 -10.71 5.69
C ARG A 168 -15.93 -9.99 6.03
N ALA A 169 -15.82 -8.74 5.59
CA ALA A 169 -14.61 -7.93 5.73
C ALA A 169 -14.06 -7.89 7.17
N ARG A 170 -14.95 -7.79 8.18
CA ARG A 170 -14.54 -7.82 9.60
C ARG A 170 -13.76 -9.08 9.98
N TYR A 171 -14.17 -10.25 9.52
CA TYR A 171 -13.47 -11.51 9.83
C TYR A 171 -12.20 -11.66 9.03
N PHE A 172 -12.22 -11.22 7.76
CA PHE A 172 -11.03 -11.22 6.93
C PHE A 172 -9.92 -10.37 7.53
N VAL A 173 -10.24 -9.14 7.97
CA VAL A 173 -9.27 -8.21 8.58
C VAL A 173 -8.73 -8.77 9.89
N LEU A 174 -9.60 -9.32 10.75
CA LEU A 174 -9.16 -9.95 12.00
C LEU A 174 -8.22 -11.14 11.76
N LEU A 175 -8.55 -12.01 10.79
CA LEU A 175 -7.69 -13.13 10.41
C LEU A 175 -6.34 -12.63 9.88
N TYR A 176 -6.36 -11.61 9.03
CA TYR A 176 -5.15 -11.04 8.45
C TYR A 176 -4.23 -10.44 9.52
N ILE A 177 -4.78 -9.68 10.48
CA ILE A 177 -4.04 -9.15 11.63
C ILE A 177 -3.45 -10.29 12.46
N ALA A 178 -4.24 -11.33 12.76
CA ALA A 178 -3.78 -12.46 13.56
C ALA A 178 -2.61 -13.22 12.92
N LEU A 179 -2.63 -13.38 11.58
CA LEU A 179 -1.57 -14.05 10.83
C LEU A 179 -0.25 -13.26 10.82
N GLU A 180 -0.31 -11.95 10.99
CA GLU A 180 0.88 -11.09 10.96
C GLU A 180 1.54 -10.92 12.34
N ILE A 181 0.80 -11.14 13.40
CA ILE A 181 1.34 -11.09 14.78
C ILE A 181 2.05 -12.41 15.14
N TYR A 182 1.78 -13.48 14.39
CA TYR A 182 2.36 -14.81 14.63
C TYR A 182 3.63 -15.03 13.79
#